data_c3e6a4854af3da226bf2fa77a4636dd2
#
_entry.id   c3e6a4854af3da226bf2fa77a4636dd2
#
_cell.length_a   1.000
_cell.length_b   1.000
_cell.length_c   1.000
_cell.angle_alpha   90.00
_cell.angle_beta   90.00
_cell.angle_gamma   90.00
#
_symmetry.space_group_name_H-M   'P 1'
#
loop_
_entity.id
_entity.type
_entity.pdbx_description
1 polymer ?
#
loop_
_entity_poly.entity_id
_entity_poly.type
_entity_poly.pdbx_seq_one_letter_code
_entity_poly.pdbx_strand_id
1 'polypeptide(L)'
;MKIKAGIVGATGYAGAELVRLLTAHPEAEISAISSVSFEGDKLSDVYPSYTFLNDMICENQDAVVEKSDIIFAALPHGLSQELAAKCIDAGKAFIDLGADFRLESEEEYTEWYGGTFLDKKLHEQAVYGLPEFFRDKIKGKKLVANPGCYTTCSPLAIAPAIVNGLVSTKGIICDCKSGVTGAGRKPNQGNHYPELNEGFHAYKVASHRHTPEIEQTLSKLSGEKVIITFVPHLLPVNRGILATVYADIKDGVTFEQIRKAYEDFYKDEFFVRLLDDGKCADIHNIKYSNFCDVSIHHDKRANKLVACAAIDNMVKGATGQAIQNMNIIFGLDEKTGLVIVPPAF
;
A
#
# COMPACT_ATOMS: atom_id res chain seq x y z
N MET A 1 24.47 -14.33 -0.69
CA MET A 1 24.41 -13.64 0.63
C MET A 1 23.02 -13.07 0.72
N LYS A 2 22.29 -13.29 1.81
CA LYS A 2 20.92 -12.75 1.96
C LYS A 2 20.95 -11.23 2.14
N ILE A 3 19.88 -10.57 1.67
CA ILE A 3 19.65 -9.13 1.88
C ILE A 3 19.37 -8.91 3.36
N LYS A 4 20.10 -8.02 4.00
CA LYS A 4 19.91 -7.65 5.40
C LYS A 4 18.83 -6.59 5.51
N ALA A 5 17.65 -6.96 6.01
CA ALA A 5 16.49 -6.09 6.15
C ALA A 5 16.38 -5.56 7.58
N GLY A 6 16.42 -4.24 7.74
CA GLY A 6 16.15 -3.56 8.99
C GLY A 6 14.70 -3.06 9.04
N ILE A 7 14.06 -3.15 10.20
CA ILE A 7 12.67 -2.69 10.38
C ILE A 7 12.63 -1.64 11.49
N VAL A 8 12.27 -0.42 11.14
CA VAL A 8 12.03 0.67 12.09
C VAL A 8 10.53 0.79 12.35
N GLY A 9 10.13 0.70 13.64
CA GLY A 9 8.73 0.63 14.04
C GLY A 9 8.17 -0.80 14.07
N ALA A 10 9.00 -1.79 14.42
CA ALA A 10 8.67 -3.22 14.38
C ALA A 10 7.48 -3.62 15.27
N THR A 11 7.18 -2.87 16.33
CA THR A 11 6.06 -3.14 17.24
C THR A 11 4.73 -2.52 16.81
N GLY A 12 4.69 -1.75 15.71
CA GLY A 12 3.46 -1.35 15.04
C GLY A 12 2.87 -2.51 14.23
N TYR A 13 1.60 -2.40 13.79
CA TYR A 13 0.96 -3.46 12.99
C TYR A 13 1.69 -3.74 11.67
N ALA A 14 2.11 -2.69 10.94
CA ALA A 14 2.89 -2.86 9.72
C ALA A 14 4.27 -3.44 10.00
N GLY A 15 4.97 -2.99 11.06
CA GLY A 15 6.26 -3.55 11.44
C GLY A 15 6.20 -5.04 11.80
N ALA A 16 5.20 -5.44 12.61
CA ALA A 16 4.98 -6.84 12.94
C ALA A 16 4.67 -7.68 11.70
N GLU A 17 3.88 -7.16 10.76
CA GLU A 17 3.57 -7.86 9.52
C GLU A 17 4.82 -7.98 8.61
N LEU A 18 5.71 -6.98 8.57
CA LEU A 18 7.02 -7.09 7.90
C LEU A 18 7.85 -8.22 8.50
N VAL A 19 7.91 -8.31 9.85
CA VAL A 19 8.60 -9.43 10.52
C VAL A 19 8.02 -10.77 10.07
N ARG A 20 6.69 -10.91 10.04
CA ARG A 20 6.02 -12.14 9.61
C ARG A 20 6.42 -12.56 8.19
N LEU A 21 6.39 -11.62 7.26
CA LEU A 21 6.66 -11.89 5.85
C LEU A 21 8.16 -12.13 5.60
N LEU A 22 9.04 -11.29 6.16
CA LEU A 22 10.48 -11.39 5.95
C LEU A 22 11.11 -12.62 6.62
N THR A 23 10.54 -13.14 7.72
CA THR A 23 10.99 -14.37 8.35
C THR A 23 10.92 -15.57 7.40
N ALA A 24 9.93 -15.59 6.49
CA ALA A 24 9.77 -16.65 5.49
C ALA A 24 10.43 -16.31 4.13
N HIS A 25 11.07 -15.16 4.01
CA HIS A 25 11.66 -14.74 2.73
C HIS A 25 12.95 -15.51 2.42
N PRO A 26 13.07 -16.16 1.25
CA PRO A 26 14.23 -17.01 0.96
C PRO A 26 15.54 -16.23 0.79
N GLU A 27 15.48 -15.01 0.23
CA GLU A 27 16.64 -14.19 -0.17
C GLU A 27 16.91 -13.01 0.78
N ALA A 28 16.11 -12.83 1.84
CA ALA A 28 16.31 -11.80 2.85
C ALA A 28 16.38 -12.38 4.25
N GLU A 29 17.00 -11.65 5.16
CA GLU A 29 17.00 -11.94 6.59
C GLU A 29 16.80 -10.65 7.39
N ILE A 30 16.10 -10.73 8.51
CA ILE A 30 15.94 -9.58 9.41
C ILE A 30 17.23 -9.40 10.19
N SER A 31 17.96 -8.32 9.92
CA SER A 31 19.24 -8.01 10.54
C SER A 31 19.13 -7.26 11.86
N ALA A 32 18.11 -6.40 11.98
CA ALA A 32 17.82 -5.64 13.20
C ALA A 32 16.38 -5.07 13.14
N ILE A 33 15.82 -4.84 14.32
CA ILE A 33 14.52 -4.18 14.46
C ILE A 33 14.61 -3.05 15.48
N SER A 34 13.76 -2.02 15.34
CA SER A 34 13.65 -0.97 16.36
C SER A 34 12.22 -0.64 16.73
N SER A 35 12.07 -0.12 17.94
CA SER A 35 10.82 0.43 18.45
C SER A 35 11.10 1.48 19.50
N VAL A 36 10.57 2.69 19.32
CA VAL A 36 10.77 3.77 20.30
C VAL A 36 10.17 3.43 21.66
N SER A 37 9.01 2.76 21.69
CA SER A 37 8.30 2.46 22.94
C SER A 37 8.80 1.20 23.66
N PHE A 38 9.60 0.37 22.98
CA PHE A 38 10.03 -0.95 23.46
C PHE A 38 11.51 -1.19 23.17
N GLU A 39 12.33 -0.14 23.21
CA GLU A 39 13.79 -0.26 23.06
C GLU A 39 14.37 -1.10 24.20
N GLY A 40 15.15 -2.11 23.88
CA GLY A 40 15.70 -3.08 24.81
C GLY A 40 14.80 -4.29 25.10
N ASP A 41 13.52 -4.23 24.76
CA ASP A 41 12.58 -5.34 24.95
C ASP A 41 12.62 -6.32 23.78
N LYS A 42 12.24 -7.57 24.03
CA LYS A 42 12.08 -8.58 22.99
C LYS A 42 10.78 -8.35 22.22
N LEU A 43 10.81 -8.58 20.92
CA LEU A 43 9.58 -8.52 20.11
C LEU A 43 8.52 -9.51 20.60
N SER A 44 8.94 -10.68 21.13
CA SER A 44 8.05 -11.70 21.71
C SER A 44 7.33 -11.26 22.97
N ASP A 45 7.85 -10.27 23.70
CA ASP A 45 7.18 -9.69 24.88
C ASP A 45 5.99 -8.82 24.45
N VAL A 46 6.08 -8.23 23.25
CA VAL A 46 4.99 -7.44 22.66
C VAL A 46 3.99 -8.32 21.89
N TYR A 47 4.50 -9.32 21.19
CA TYR A 47 3.74 -10.26 20.38
C TYR A 47 4.17 -11.71 20.67
N PRO A 48 3.49 -12.41 21.59
CA PRO A 48 3.85 -13.78 21.98
C PRO A 48 3.90 -14.78 20.81
N SER A 49 3.21 -14.50 19.70
CA SER A 49 3.29 -15.30 18.48
C SER A 49 4.69 -15.36 17.84
N TYR A 50 5.60 -14.45 18.23
CA TYR A 50 7.00 -14.43 17.76
C TYR A 50 7.98 -15.07 18.76
N THR A 51 7.53 -15.90 19.70
CA THR A 51 8.38 -16.55 20.72
C THR A 51 9.50 -17.40 20.09
N PHE A 52 9.31 -17.92 18.88
CA PHE A 52 10.36 -18.66 18.16
C PHE A 52 11.49 -17.74 17.64
N LEU A 53 11.32 -16.42 17.67
CA LEU A 53 12.32 -15.41 17.36
C LEU A 53 12.90 -14.78 18.65
N ASN A 54 13.23 -15.61 19.63
CA ASN A 54 13.57 -15.21 21.01
C ASN A 54 14.70 -14.19 21.15
N ASP A 55 15.61 -14.11 20.16
CA ASP A 55 16.77 -13.21 20.20
C ASP A 55 16.51 -11.88 19.49
N MET A 56 15.30 -11.65 19.01
CA MET A 56 14.94 -10.41 18.30
C MET A 56 14.58 -9.31 19.31
N ILE A 57 15.60 -8.51 19.65
CA ILE A 57 15.50 -7.37 20.58
C ILE A 57 15.30 -6.09 19.78
N CYS A 58 14.42 -5.20 20.25
CA CYS A 58 14.25 -3.86 19.69
C CYS A 58 15.46 -3.00 20.01
N GLU A 59 16.25 -2.69 19.00
CA GLU A 59 17.44 -1.84 19.09
C GLU A 59 17.08 -0.36 18.82
N ASN A 60 18.06 0.55 18.98
CA ASN A 60 17.89 1.91 18.52
C ASN A 60 17.95 2.01 16.98
N GLN A 61 17.47 3.10 16.41
CA GLN A 61 17.42 3.27 14.95
C GLN A 61 18.78 3.27 14.27
N ASP A 62 19.82 3.77 14.95
CA ASP A 62 21.17 3.86 14.40
C ASP A 62 21.76 2.47 14.18
N ALA A 63 21.57 1.58 15.14
CA ALA A 63 21.99 0.19 15.01
C ALA A 63 21.27 -0.54 13.87
N VAL A 64 19.98 -0.24 13.64
CA VAL A 64 19.23 -0.79 12.49
C VAL A 64 19.84 -0.32 11.17
N VAL A 65 20.17 0.97 11.04
CA VAL A 65 20.79 1.50 9.82
C VAL A 65 22.16 0.86 9.58
N GLU A 66 22.99 0.74 10.61
CA GLU A 66 24.33 0.18 10.50
C GLU A 66 24.32 -1.28 10.02
N LYS A 67 23.45 -2.10 10.60
CA LYS A 67 23.39 -3.56 10.37
C LYS A 67 22.70 -3.99 9.09
N SER A 68 22.03 -3.07 8.38
CA SER A 68 21.09 -3.42 7.29
C SER A 68 21.59 -2.94 5.92
N ASP A 69 21.12 -3.60 4.85
CA ASP A 69 21.29 -3.18 3.46
C ASP A 69 20.09 -2.35 3.00
N ILE A 70 18.91 -2.64 3.56
CA ILE A 70 17.65 -1.94 3.31
C ILE A 70 16.91 -1.70 4.62
N ILE A 71 16.29 -0.54 4.73
CA ILE A 71 15.49 -0.16 5.89
C ILE A 71 14.01 0.02 5.48
N PHE A 72 13.13 -0.67 6.19
CA PHE A 72 11.68 -0.48 6.11
C PHE A 72 11.23 0.43 7.25
N ALA A 73 10.76 1.62 6.94
CA ALA A 73 10.28 2.58 7.92
C ALA A 73 8.76 2.47 8.09
N ALA A 74 8.32 1.74 9.11
CA ALA A 74 6.91 1.62 9.50
C ALA A 74 6.56 2.68 10.55
N LEU A 75 6.80 3.95 10.22
CA LEU A 75 6.67 5.12 11.08
C LEU A 75 5.39 5.92 10.77
N PRO A 76 4.86 6.69 11.73
CA PRO A 76 3.92 7.75 11.45
C PRO A 76 4.51 8.77 10.47
N HIS A 77 3.65 9.43 9.66
CA HIS A 77 4.08 10.52 8.78
C HIS A 77 4.78 11.65 9.56
N GLY A 78 5.72 12.32 8.93
CA GLY A 78 6.55 13.37 9.52
C GLY A 78 7.80 12.87 10.23
N LEU A 79 8.02 11.55 10.32
CA LEU A 79 9.15 10.96 11.05
C LEU A 79 10.15 10.19 10.15
N SER A 80 9.86 10.06 8.86
CA SER A 80 10.70 9.26 7.95
C SER A 80 11.78 10.07 7.25
N GLN A 81 11.64 11.39 7.12
CA GLN A 81 12.52 12.20 6.26
C GLN A 81 13.98 12.23 6.75
N GLU A 82 14.22 12.49 8.03
CA GLU A 82 15.58 12.52 8.62
C GLU A 82 16.24 11.12 8.56
N LEU A 83 15.46 10.09 8.86
CA LEU A 83 15.96 8.71 8.80
C LEU A 83 16.30 8.30 7.36
N ALA A 84 15.47 8.71 6.38
CA ALA A 84 15.72 8.45 4.97
C ALA A 84 17.04 9.12 4.52
N ALA A 85 17.26 10.40 4.88
CA ALA A 85 18.51 11.11 4.57
C ALA A 85 19.71 10.32 5.10
N LYS A 86 19.68 9.94 6.37
CA LYS A 86 20.74 9.14 7.00
C LYS A 86 21.01 7.80 6.29
N CYS A 87 19.94 7.10 5.88
CA CYS A 87 20.07 5.83 5.17
C CYS A 87 20.69 6.01 3.79
N ILE A 88 20.23 7.00 3.03
CA ILE A 88 20.73 7.29 1.68
C ILE A 88 22.21 7.72 1.72
N ASP A 89 22.60 8.58 2.67
CA ASP A 89 23.98 9.00 2.87
C ASP A 89 24.90 7.83 3.25
N ALA A 90 24.39 6.87 4.03
CA ALA A 90 25.06 5.61 4.34
C ALA A 90 25.05 4.61 3.17
N GLY A 91 24.49 4.96 2.01
CA GLY A 91 24.44 4.12 0.82
C GLY A 91 23.40 2.99 0.89
N LYS A 92 22.51 3.00 1.89
CA LYS A 92 21.47 1.99 2.11
C LYS A 92 20.23 2.26 1.26
N ALA A 93 19.43 1.22 1.02
CA ALA A 93 18.09 1.40 0.46
C ALA A 93 17.09 1.72 1.59
N PHE A 94 16.05 2.48 1.25
CA PHE A 94 15.01 2.91 2.20
C PHE A 94 13.63 2.82 1.58
N ILE A 95 12.72 2.14 2.26
CA ILE A 95 11.31 2.07 1.88
C ILE A 95 10.46 2.71 2.98
N ASP A 96 9.84 3.85 2.64
CA ASP A 96 8.93 4.55 3.54
C ASP A 96 7.52 4.00 3.43
N LEU A 97 7.03 3.36 4.51
CA LEU A 97 5.63 2.96 4.63
C LEU A 97 4.75 4.10 5.18
N GLY A 98 5.38 5.20 5.62
CA GLY A 98 4.71 6.45 5.95
C GLY A 98 4.22 7.19 4.69
N ALA A 99 4.01 8.49 4.83
CA ALA A 99 3.49 9.30 3.74
C ALA A 99 4.44 10.44 3.32
N ASP A 100 5.66 10.45 3.87
CA ASP A 100 6.56 11.59 3.79
C ASP A 100 7.10 11.84 2.39
N PHE A 101 7.13 10.81 1.54
CA PHE A 101 7.66 10.87 0.17
C PHE A 101 6.64 10.56 -0.92
N ARG A 102 5.33 10.43 -0.60
CA ARG A 102 4.32 9.99 -1.58
C ARG A 102 3.86 11.06 -2.53
N LEU A 103 3.67 12.29 -2.04
CA LEU A 103 3.22 13.42 -2.86
C LEU A 103 4.40 14.15 -3.46
N GLU A 104 4.34 14.51 -4.74
CA GLU A 104 5.40 15.25 -5.43
C GLU A 104 5.31 16.76 -5.19
N SER A 105 4.11 17.27 -4.89
CA SER A 105 3.89 18.68 -4.57
C SER A 105 4.06 18.92 -3.07
N GLU A 106 4.99 19.80 -2.70
CA GLU A 106 5.14 20.25 -1.32
C GLU A 106 3.90 21.02 -0.84
N GLU A 107 3.23 21.75 -1.74
CA GLU A 107 1.99 22.46 -1.43
C GLU A 107 0.88 21.49 -1.03
N GLU A 108 0.65 20.43 -1.82
CA GLU A 108 -0.31 19.36 -1.49
C GLU A 108 0.09 18.62 -0.22
N TYR A 109 1.39 18.34 -0.03
CA TYR A 109 1.85 17.71 1.21
C TYR A 109 1.57 18.57 2.42
N THR A 110 1.81 19.89 2.34
CA THR A 110 1.50 20.82 3.42
C THR A 110 0.01 20.92 3.69
N GLU A 111 -0.81 20.99 2.66
CA GLU A 111 -2.28 21.05 2.78
C GLU A 111 -2.85 19.81 3.47
N TRP A 112 -2.42 18.63 3.05
CA TRP A 112 -3.04 17.37 3.49
C TRP A 112 -2.38 16.71 4.71
N TYR A 113 -1.10 16.98 4.94
CA TYR A 113 -0.32 16.38 6.05
C TYR A 113 0.17 17.38 7.09
N GLY A 114 0.15 18.69 6.80
CA GLY A 114 0.57 19.76 7.72
C GLY A 114 2.09 19.89 7.88
N GLY A 115 2.87 19.20 7.04
CA GLY A 115 4.33 19.19 7.05
C GLY A 115 4.93 19.91 5.86
N THR A 116 6.27 19.94 5.81
CA THR A 116 7.06 20.44 4.68
C THR A 116 8.13 19.44 4.28
N PHE A 117 8.72 19.58 3.11
CA PHE A 117 9.88 18.79 2.71
C PHE A 117 11.12 19.30 3.43
N LEU A 118 11.75 18.48 4.25
CA LEU A 118 13.01 18.84 4.94
C LEU A 118 14.17 18.97 3.95
N ASP A 119 14.21 18.11 2.94
CA ASP A 119 15.17 18.13 1.83
C ASP A 119 14.47 17.85 0.51
N LYS A 120 14.32 18.91 -0.32
CA LYS A 120 13.69 18.79 -1.65
C LYS A 120 14.46 17.87 -2.60
N LYS A 121 15.81 17.90 -2.54
CA LYS A 121 16.64 17.06 -3.41
C LYS A 121 16.52 15.58 -3.04
N LEU A 122 16.39 15.28 -1.76
CA LEU A 122 16.11 13.92 -1.31
C LEU A 122 14.71 13.48 -1.75
N HIS A 123 13.73 14.36 -1.62
CA HIS A 123 12.35 14.10 -2.01
C HIS A 123 12.23 13.77 -3.52
N GLU A 124 12.94 14.52 -4.37
CA GLU A 124 13.01 14.30 -5.82
C GLU A 124 13.64 12.93 -6.22
N GLN A 125 14.43 12.32 -5.33
CA GLN A 125 15.00 10.99 -5.54
C GLN A 125 14.00 9.87 -5.27
N ALA A 126 12.95 10.15 -4.50
CA ALA A 126 11.94 9.15 -4.15
C ALA A 126 11.16 8.71 -5.38
N VAL A 127 10.87 7.42 -5.44
CA VAL A 127 9.97 6.85 -6.45
C VAL A 127 8.73 6.28 -5.78
N TYR A 128 7.58 6.49 -6.38
CA TYR A 128 6.33 5.94 -5.90
C TYR A 128 6.28 4.44 -6.18
N GLY A 129 6.19 3.64 -5.12
CA GLY A 129 6.40 2.20 -5.12
C GLY A 129 5.15 1.38 -5.42
N LEU A 130 4.47 1.63 -6.54
CA LEU A 130 3.38 0.79 -7.05
C LEU A 130 3.86 0.08 -8.34
N PRO A 131 4.41 -1.15 -8.22
CA PRO A 131 5.08 -1.85 -9.32
C PRO A 131 4.23 -2.01 -10.57
N GLU A 132 2.95 -2.28 -10.44
CA GLU A 132 2.02 -2.45 -11.56
C GLU A 132 1.96 -1.24 -12.49
N PHE A 133 2.37 -0.05 -12.00
CA PHE A 133 2.38 1.19 -12.79
C PHE A 133 3.78 1.77 -12.99
N PHE A 134 4.70 1.52 -12.05
CA PHE A 134 5.98 2.24 -12.02
C PHE A 134 7.21 1.32 -11.86
N ARG A 135 7.10 0.04 -12.19
CA ARG A 135 8.15 -0.99 -12.04
C ARG A 135 9.52 -0.52 -12.56
N ASP A 136 9.55 0.03 -13.77
CA ASP A 136 10.81 0.44 -14.39
C ASP A 136 11.43 1.67 -13.71
N LYS A 137 10.62 2.50 -13.05
CA LYS A 137 11.10 3.63 -12.24
C LYS A 137 11.67 3.18 -10.90
N ILE A 138 11.23 2.03 -10.37
CA ILE A 138 11.69 1.48 -9.07
C ILE A 138 13.05 0.79 -9.22
N LYS A 139 13.33 0.18 -10.37
CA LYS A 139 14.60 -0.53 -10.62
C LYS A 139 15.80 0.37 -10.34
N GLY A 140 16.73 -0.10 -9.52
CA GLY A 140 17.97 0.60 -9.19
C GLY A 140 17.83 1.84 -8.30
N LYS A 141 16.63 2.11 -7.78
CA LYS A 141 16.39 3.21 -6.83
C LYS A 141 16.72 2.78 -5.42
N LYS A 142 17.10 3.76 -4.59
CA LYS A 142 17.37 3.52 -3.17
C LYS A 142 16.29 4.06 -2.25
N LEU A 143 15.49 5.02 -2.69
CA LEU A 143 14.41 5.63 -1.91
C LEU A 143 13.07 5.36 -2.58
N VAL A 144 12.20 4.61 -1.89
CA VAL A 144 10.88 4.25 -2.37
C VAL A 144 9.80 4.72 -1.39
N ALA A 145 8.87 5.51 -1.90
CA ALA A 145 7.63 5.87 -1.21
C ALA A 145 6.60 4.76 -1.41
N ASN A 146 6.40 3.92 -0.41
CA ASN A 146 5.44 2.82 -0.49
C ASN A 146 4.01 3.36 -0.42
N PRO A 147 3.10 2.99 -1.34
CA PRO A 147 1.72 3.48 -1.39
C PRO A 147 0.94 3.23 -0.10
N GLY A 148 -0.06 4.06 0.15
CA GLY A 148 -1.10 3.75 1.12
C GLY A 148 -2.03 2.63 0.67
N CYS A 149 -2.79 2.06 1.59
CA CYS A 149 -3.63 0.91 1.29
C CYS A 149 -4.77 1.23 0.31
N TYR A 150 -5.48 2.33 0.51
CA TYR A 150 -6.52 2.77 -0.44
C TYR A 150 -5.94 3.27 -1.76
N THR A 151 -4.75 3.86 -1.72
CA THR A 151 -4.05 4.41 -2.89
C THR A 151 -3.37 3.32 -3.72
N THR A 152 -3.29 2.10 -3.20
CA THR A 152 -3.03 0.89 -3.95
C THR A 152 -4.32 0.35 -4.57
N CYS A 153 -5.35 0.13 -3.75
CA CYS A 153 -6.57 -0.58 -4.16
C CYS A 153 -7.38 0.20 -5.21
N SER A 154 -7.59 1.50 -4.99
CA SER A 154 -8.46 2.30 -5.87
C SER A 154 -7.88 2.50 -7.28
N PRO A 155 -6.60 2.86 -7.46
CA PRO A 155 -6.00 2.92 -8.80
C PRO A 155 -5.98 1.57 -9.50
N LEU A 156 -5.67 0.46 -8.79
CA LEU A 156 -5.73 -0.88 -9.39
C LEU A 156 -7.13 -1.24 -9.88
N ALA A 157 -8.20 -0.71 -9.26
CA ALA A 157 -9.55 -0.95 -9.76
C ALA A 157 -9.84 -0.28 -11.10
N ILE A 158 -9.33 0.94 -11.37
CA ILE A 158 -9.83 1.79 -12.46
C ILE A 158 -8.80 2.19 -13.51
N ALA A 159 -7.49 2.05 -13.21
CA ALA A 159 -6.43 2.51 -14.10
C ALA A 159 -6.52 2.01 -15.54
N PRO A 160 -6.83 0.72 -15.84
CA PRO A 160 -6.90 0.27 -17.22
C PRO A 160 -7.95 1.03 -18.05
N ALA A 161 -9.10 1.36 -17.47
CA ALA A 161 -10.13 2.12 -18.17
C ALA A 161 -9.72 3.59 -18.40
N ILE A 162 -9.03 4.19 -17.42
CA ILE A 162 -8.56 5.58 -17.49
C ILE A 162 -7.43 5.72 -18.53
N VAL A 163 -6.41 4.86 -18.43
CA VAL A 163 -5.22 4.89 -19.34
C VAL A 163 -5.62 4.72 -20.80
N ASN A 164 -6.60 3.87 -21.08
CA ASN A 164 -7.11 3.65 -22.43
C ASN A 164 -8.19 4.66 -22.85
N GLY A 165 -8.47 5.67 -22.02
CA GLY A 165 -9.43 6.73 -22.35
C GLY A 165 -10.87 6.26 -22.52
N LEU A 166 -11.25 5.14 -21.89
CA LEU A 166 -12.56 4.49 -22.05
C LEU A 166 -13.63 5.06 -21.11
N VAL A 167 -13.19 5.73 -20.05
CA VAL A 167 -14.08 6.38 -19.08
C VAL A 167 -13.74 7.87 -18.94
N SER A 168 -14.70 8.63 -18.39
CA SER A 168 -14.47 10.03 -18.03
C SER A 168 -13.47 10.15 -16.89
N THR A 169 -12.57 11.13 -16.95
CA THR A 169 -11.67 11.53 -15.85
C THR A 169 -12.36 12.44 -14.81
N LYS A 170 -13.64 12.77 -15.05
CA LYS A 170 -14.48 13.59 -14.17
C LYS A 170 -15.59 12.75 -13.55
N GLY A 171 -15.97 13.06 -12.32
CA GLY A 171 -17.07 12.42 -11.63
C GLY A 171 -16.76 10.99 -11.16
N ILE A 172 -15.49 10.63 -11.06
CA ILE A 172 -15.07 9.34 -10.51
C ILE A 172 -15.35 9.32 -9.01
N ILE A 173 -16.01 8.25 -8.55
CA ILE A 173 -16.32 8.03 -7.14
C ILE A 173 -15.55 6.79 -6.69
N CYS A 174 -14.70 6.93 -5.66
CA CYS A 174 -14.02 5.83 -4.98
C CYS A 174 -14.71 5.60 -3.63
N ASP A 175 -15.64 4.65 -3.59
CA ASP A 175 -16.37 4.25 -2.39
C ASP A 175 -15.70 3.00 -1.78
N CYS A 176 -14.90 3.21 -0.72
CA CYS A 176 -13.98 2.20 -0.22
C CYS A 176 -14.31 1.76 1.21
N LYS A 177 -14.12 0.48 1.50
CA LYS A 177 -14.38 -0.15 2.80
C LYS A 177 -13.08 -0.79 3.27
N SER A 178 -12.67 -0.53 4.54
CA SER A 178 -11.42 -1.04 5.10
C SER A 178 -11.61 -1.66 6.47
N GLY A 179 -10.88 -2.74 6.74
CA GLY A 179 -10.70 -3.27 8.07
C GLY A 179 -9.90 -2.33 8.98
N VAL A 180 -10.08 -2.48 10.28
CA VAL A 180 -9.60 -1.56 11.32
C VAL A 180 -8.08 -1.51 11.48
N THR A 181 -7.34 -2.54 11.09
CA THR A 181 -5.87 -2.57 11.22
C THR A 181 -5.17 -1.44 10.47
N GLY A 182 -5.84 -0.87 9.45
CA GLY A 182 -5.35 0.31 8.74
C GLY A 182 -5.24 1.57 9.59
N ALA A 183 -5.93 1.64 10.73
CA ALA A 183 -5.82 2.74 11.68
C ALA A 183 -4.56 2.68 12.57
N GLY A 184 -3.81 1.57 12.52
CA GLY A 184 -2.62 1.34 13.34
C GLY A 184 -2.92 0.88 14.75
N ARG A 185 -1.84 0.60 15.52
CA ARG A 185 -1.93 0.02 16.87
C ARG A 185 -2.25 1.03 17.97
N LYS A 186 -2.00 2.33 17.71
CA LYS A 186 -2.23 3.35 18.74
C LYS A 186 -3.70 3.36 19.20
N PRO A 187 -4.00 3.24 20.50
CA PRO A 187 -5.37 3.27 21.01
C PRO A 187 -6.11 4.55 20.60
N ASN A 188 -7.35 4.38 20.20
CA ASN A 188 -8.27 5.46 19.86
C ASN A 188 -9.67 4.99 20.19
N GLN A 189 -10.51 5.84 20.76
CA GLN A 189 -11.86 5.48 21.19
C GLN A 189 -12.66 4.80 20.06
N GLY A 190 -12.65 5.33 18.84
CA GLY A 190 -13.39 4.76 17.72
C GLY A 190 -12.91 3.37 17.26
N ASN A 191 -11.76 2.91 17.75
CA ASN A 191 -11.21 1.58 17.46
C ASN A 191 -11.38 0.59 18.63
N HIS A 192 -12.01 1.01 19.74
CA HIS A 192 -12.34 0.11 20.84
C HIS A 192 -13.39 -0.91 20.38
N TYR A 193 -13.26 -2.13 20.88
CA TYR A 193 -14.14 -3.23 20.47
C TYR A 193 -15.64 -2.90 20.55
N PRO A 194 -16.17 -2.28 21.65
CA PRO A 194 -17.59 -1.94 21.73
C PRO A 194 -18.04 -0.87 20.74
N GLU A 195 -17.14 0.06 20.37
CA GLU A 195 -17.44 1.15 19.42
C GLU A 195 -17.35 0.69 17.95
N LEU A 196 -16.49 -0.30 17.71
CA LEU A 196 -16.24 -0.82 16.36
C LEU A 196 -17.15 -1.99 16.00
N ASN A 197 -17.39 -2.90 16.96
CA ASN A 197 -18.16 -4.12 16.73
C ASN A 197 -19.58 -3.79 16.30
N GLU A 198 -20.09 -4.48 15.26
CA GLU A 198 -21.41 -4.22 14.67
C GLU A 198 -21.58 -2.82 14.04
N GLY A 199 -20.52 -1.98 14.07
CA GLY A 199 -20.49 -0.66 13.47
C GLY A 199 -20.01 -0.70 12.02
N PHE A 200 -20.65 0.10 11.16
CA PHE A 200 -20.21 0.35 9.80
C PHE A 200 -20.48 1.80 9.45
N HIS A 201 -19.43 2.59 9.20
CA HIS A 201 -19.61 4.03 9.00
C HIS A 201 -18.56 4.61 8.05
N ALA A 202 -18.94 5.67 7.34
CA ALA A 202 -18.00 6.50 6.60
C ALA A 202 -17.20 7.40 7.56
N TYR A 203 -15.93 7.66 7.23
CA TYR A 203 -15.08 8.56 8.00
C TYR A 203 -14.26 9.46 7.07
N LYS A 204 -13.88 10.64 7.55
CA LYS A 204 -13.07 11.61 6.78
C LYS A 204 -13.56 11.80 5.34
N VAL A 205 -14.86 11.85 5.13
CA VAL A 205 -15.47 12.06 3.82
C VAL A 205 -14.95 13.37 3.22
N ALA A 206 -14.51 13.34 1.97
CA ALA A 206 -13.91 14.46 1.23
C ALA A 206 -12.71 15.15 1.93
N SER A 207 -12.11 14.52 2.95
CA SER A 207 -11.00 15.09 3.73
C SER A 207 -9.93 14.06 4.10
N HIS A 208 -9.97 12.88 3.49
CA HIS A 208 -9.01 11.82 3.75
C HIS A 208 -7.69 12.07 2.99
N ARG A 209 -6.56 11.93 3.69
CA ARG A 209 -5.20 12.19 3.16
C ARG A 209 -4.77 11.32 1.97
N HIS A 210 -5.48 10.22 1.68
CA HIS A 210 -5.23 9.44 0.48
C HIS A 210 -5.84 10.03 -0.79
N THR A 211 -6.71 11.04 -0.70
CA THR A 211 -7.34 11.67 -1.87
C THR A 211 -6.32 12.20 -2.87
N PRO A 212 -5.38 13.11 -2.50
CA PRO A 212 -4.41 13.66 -3.45
C PRO A 212 -3.47 12.57 -4.00
N GLU A 213 -3.16 11.54 -3.23
CA GLU A 213 -2.30 10.44 -3.67
C GLU A 213 -2.97 9.59 -4.76
N ILE A 214 -4.28 9.31 -4.64
CA ILE A 214 -5.06 8.62 -5.69
C ILE A 214 -5.14 9.50 -6.94
N GLU A 215 -5.47 10.78 -6.78
CA GLU A 215 -5.58 11.76 -7.87
C GLU A 215 -4.24 11.94 -8.60
N GLN A 216 -3.13 12.07 -7.89
CA GLN A 216 -1.78 12.15 -8.44
C GLN A 216 -1.46 10.92 -9.29
N THR A 217 -1.73 9.72 -8.76
CA THR A 217 -1.46 8.46 -9.47
C THR A 217 -2.27 8.36 -10.75
N LEU A 218 -3.58 8.58 -10.68
CA LEU A 218 -4.47 8.49 -11.85
C LEU A 218 -4.19 9.58 -12.88
N SER A 219 -3.86 10.81 -12.44
CA SER A 219 -3.49 11.91 -13.32
C SER A 219 -2.19 11.63 -14.08
N LYS A 220 -1.20 11.04 -13.42
CA LYS A 220 0.06 10.64 -14.08
C LYS A 220 -0.14 9.55 -15.13
N LEU A 221 -1.02 8.61 -14.84
CA LEU A 221 -1.31 7.51 -15.75
C LEU A 221 -2.10 7.95 -16.98
N SER A 222 -3.05 8.89 -16.80
CA SER A 222 -3.91 9.38 -17.90
C SER A 222 -3.28 10.51 -18.70
N GLY A 223 -2.32 11.24 -18.13
CA GLY A 223 -1.81 12.50 -18.70
C GLY A 223 -2.78 13.68 -18.55
N GLU A 224 -3.91 13.49 -17.87
CA GLU A 224 -4.93 14.50 -17.61
C GLU A 224 -5.16 14.65 -16.10
N LYS A 225 -5.60 15.83 -15.67
CA LYS A 225 -5.99 16.02 -14.25
C LYS A 225 -7.23 15.21 -13.91
N VAL A 226 -7.08 14.29 -12.96
CA VAL A 226 -8.17 13.49 -12.39
C VAL A 226 -8.53 14.05 -11.03
N ILE A 227 -9.83 14.24 -10.78
CA ILE A 227 -10.39 14.62 -9.49
C ILE A 227 -11.42 13.57 -9.11
N ILE A 228 -11.33 13.05 -7.89
CA ILE A 228 -12.22 12.01 -7.39
C ILE A 228 -13.07 12.48 -6.21
N THR A 229 -14.20 11.83 -6.02
CA THR A 229 -14.90 11.83 -4.73
C THR A 229 -14.49 10.57 -3.99
N PHE A 230 -13.74 10.73 -2.88
CA PHE A 230 -13.29 9.61 -2.08
C PHE A 230 -14.07 9.49 -0.78
N VAL A 231 -14.69 8.33 -0.57
CA VAL A 231 -15.52 8.03 0.60
C VAL A 231 -15.03 6.73 1.24
N PRO A 232 -14.12 6.82 2.23
CA PRO A 232 -13.68 5.64 2.97
C PRO A 232 -14.68 5.28 4.07
N HIS A 233 -14.84 3.97 4.30
CA HIS A 233 -15.65 3.40 5.38
C HIS A 233 -14.81 2.46 6.22
N LEU A 234 -15.15 2.37 7.51
CA LEU A 234 -14.56 1.42 8.44
C LEU A 234 -15.50 0.24 8.64
N LEU A 235 -14.95 -0.97 8.43
CA LEU A 235 -15.63 -2.25 8.65
C LEU A 235 -15.22 -2.85 10.00
N PRO A 236 -16.10 -3.57 10.69
CA PRO A 236 -15.79 -4.29 11.92
C PRO A 236 -15.07 -5.62 11.63
N VAL A 237 -14.01 -5.55 10.81
CA VAL A 237 -13.12 -6.68 10.49
C VAL A 237 -11.67 -6.23 10.65
N ASN A 238 -10.77 -7.16 10.91
CA ASN A 238 -9.35 -6.80 11.08
C ASN A 238 -8.72 -6.37 9.77
N ARG A 239 -8.90 -7.15 8.69
CA ARG A 239 -8.15 -7.01 7.42
C ARG A 239 -9.07 -7.03 6.21
N GLY A 240 -8.60 -6.37 5.18
CA GLY A 240 -9.21 -6.30 3.87
C GLY A 240 -9.67 -4.89 3.50
N ILE A 241 -9.45 -4.52 2.25
CA ILE A 241 -10.05 -3.33 1.61
C ILE A 241 -10.86 -3.82 0.42
N LEU A 242 -12.08 -3.31 0.30
CA LEU A 242 -12.88 -3.38 -0.92
C LEU A 242 -13.05 -1.94 -1.44
N ALA A 243 -12.47 -1.63 -2.60
CA ALA A 243 -12.71 -0.41 -3.33
C ALA A 243 -13.80 -0.66 -4.38
N THR A 244 -14.86 0.14 -4.38
CA THR A 244 -15.85 0.17 -5.46
C THR A 244 -15.72 1.53 -6.16
N VAL A 245 -15.26 1.51 -7.40
CA VAL A 245 -14.99 2.72 -8.17
C VAL A 245 -16.00 2.85 -9.29
N TYR A 246 -16.66 4.00 -9.37
CA TYR A 246 -17.67 4.31 -10.37
C TYR A 246 -17.11 5.36 -11.32
N ALA A 247 -17.28 5.13 -12.64
CA ALA A 247 -16.91 6.10 -13.68
C ALA A 247 -17.90 6.06 -14.82
N ASP A 248 -18.12 7.21 -15.47
CA ASP A 248 -18.94 7.29 -16.66
C ASP A 248 -18.20 6.72 -17.87
N ILE A 249 -18.82 5.77 -18.57
CA ILE A 249 -18.30 5.21 -19.80
C ILE A 249 -18.47 6.26 -20.90
N LYS A 250 -17.40 6.51 -21.69
CA LYS A 250 -17.47 7.48 -22.79
C LYS A 250 -18.39 6.98 -23.93
N ASP A 251 -18.97 7.92 -24.65
CA ASP A 251 -19.83 7.60 -25.80
C ASP A 251 -19.09 6.75 -26.84
N GLY A 252 -19.79 5.72 -27.33
CA GLY A 252 -19.27 4.80 -28.34
C GLY A 252 -18.31 3.71 -27.78
N VAL A 253 -18.01 3.72 -26.49
CA VAL A 253 -17.20 2.67 -25.83
C VAL A 253 -18.08 1.49 -25.47
N THR A 254 -17.66 0.28 -25.86
CA THR A 254 -18.34 -0.97 -25.48
C THR A 254 -17.73 -1.60 -24.26
N PHE A 255 -18.48 -2.44 -23.56
CA PHE A 255 -17.96 -3.15 -22.37
C PHE A 255 -16.87 -4.17 -22.75
N GLU A 256 -16.96 -4.77 -23.96
CA GLU A 256 -15.93 -5.67 -24.49
C GLU A 256 -14.59 -4.96 -24.68
N GLN A 257 -14.58 -3.70 -25.11
CA GLN A 257 -13.38 -2.88 -25.20
C GLN A 257 -12.79 -2.62 -23.80
N ILE A 258 -13.63 -2.35 -22.80
CA ILE A 258 -13.19 -2.18 -21.43
C ILE A 258 -12.59 -3.49 -20.92
N ARG A 259 -13.30 -4.63 -21.06
CA ARG A 259 -12.82 -5.94 -20.62
C ARG A 259 -11.45 -6.25 -21.22
N LYS A 260 -11.30 -6.08 -22.52
CA LYS A 260 -10.04 -6.29 -23.20
C LYS A 260 -8.91 -5.39 -22.69
N ALA A 261 -9.19 -4.13 -22.40
CA ALA A 261 -8.20 -3.21 -21.81
C ALA A 261 -7.68 -3.69 -20.46
N TYR A 262 -8.56 -4.24 -19.60
CA TYR A 262 -8.16 -4.81 -18.32
C TYR A 262 -7.34 -6.10 -18.51
N GLU A 263 -7.74 -6.98 -19.42
CA GLU A 263 -7.01 -8.22 -19.74
C GLU A 263 -5.60 -7.91 -20.25
N ASP A 264 -5.49 -6.98 -21.21
CA ASP A 264 -4.20 -6.59 -21.78
C ASP A 264 -3.29 -5.89 -20.76
N PHE A 265 -3.88 -5.09 -19.86
CA PHE A 265 -3.14 -4.32 -18.87
C PHE A 265 -2.58 -5.21 -17.76
N TYR A 266 -3.35 -6.19 -17.29
CA TYR A 266 -2.98 -7.04 -16.14
C TYR A 266 -2.42 -8.41 -16.51
N LYS A 267 -2.29 -8.77 -17.80
CA LYS A 267 -1.83 -10.10 -18.26
C LYS A 267 -0.50 -10.54 -17.66
N ASP A 268 0.41 -9.59 -17.41
CA ASP A 268 1.76 -9.85 -16.91
C ASP A 268 1.91 -9.48 -15.40
N GLU A 269 0.83 -9.03 -14.75
CA GLU A 269 0.81 -8.61 -13.36
C GLU A 269 0.41 -9.77 -12.43
N PHE A 270 1.42 -10.52 -11.95
CA PHE A 270 1.19 -11.74 -11.16
C PHE A 270 0.27 -11.56 -9.95
N PHE A 271 0.36 -10.42 -9.28
CA PHE A 271 -0.43 -10.16 -8.08
C PHE A 271 -1.80 -9.55 -8.34
N VAL A 272 -2.13 -9.22 -9.58
CA VAL A 272 -3.48 -8.73 -9.94
C VAL A 272 -4.25 -9.82 -10.67
N ARG A 273 -5.40 -10.22 -10.10
CA ARG A 273 -6.26 -11.26 -10.67
C ARG A 273 -7.54 -10.60 -11.20
N LEU A 274 -7.65 -10.46 -12.52
CA LEU A 274 -8.89 -10.04 -13.14
C LEU A 274 -9.89 -11.21 -13.11
N LEU A 275 -10.98 -11.03 -12.37
CA LEU A 275 -11.99 -12.08 -12.21
C LEU A 275 -12.85 -12.26 -13.47
N ASP A 276 -13.41 -13.44 -13.65
CA ASP A 276 -14.35 -13.75 -14.73
C ASP A 276 -15.62 -12.90 -14.64
N ASP A 277 -16.31 -12.75 -15.75
CA ASP A 277 -17.57 -12.03 -15.83
C ASP A 277 -18.61 -12.57 -14.83
N GLY A 278 -19.28 -11.64 -14.15
CA GLY A 278 -20.27 -11.97 -13.12
C GLY A 278 -19.69 -12.34 -11.75
N LYS A 279 -18.36 -12.46 -11.62
CA LYS A 279 -17.71 -12.60 -10.31
C LYS A 279 -17.48 -11.24 -9.68
N CYS A 280 -17.47 -11.17 -8.34
CA CYS A 280 -17.19 -9.96 -7.58
C CYS A 280 -15.93 -10.13 -6.75
N ALA A 281 -15.14 -9.06 -6.65
CA ALA A 281 -14.01 -9.01 -5.73
C ALA A 281 -14.50 -9.08 -4.28
N ASP A 282 -13.82 -9.89 -3.46
CA ASP A 282 -14.19 -10.14 -2.07
C ASP A 282 -12.94 -10.14 -1.18
N ILE A 283 -13.00 -9.40 -0.08
CA ILE A 283 -11.92 -9.35 0.92
C ILE A 283 -11.60 -10.70 1.55
N HIS A 284 -12.54 -11.65 1.50
CA HIS A 284 -12.33 -13.02 2.00
C HIS A 284 -11.23 -13.75 1.22
N ASN A 285 -11.15 -13.53 -0.08
CA ASN A 285 -10.30 -14.29 -1.00
C ASN A 285 -8.85 -13.78 -1.10
N ILE A 286 -8.51 -12.69 -0.39
CA ILE A 286 -7.20 -12.05 -0.50
C ILE A 286 -6.46 -11.89 0.84
N LYS A 287 -7.09 -12.19 1.96
CA LYS A 287 -6.49 -12.03 3.30
C LYS A 287 -5.13 -12.72 3.41
N TYR A 288 -4.20 -12.04 4.07
CA TYR A 288 -2.83 -12.51 4.34
C TYR A 288 -1.96 -12.75 3.08
N SER A 289 -2.42 -12.34 1.90
CA SER A 289 -1.71 -12.50 0.63
C SER A 289 -1.42 -11.16 -0.04
N ASN A 290 -0.48 -11.18 -1.01
CA ASN A 290 -0.15 -10.00 -1.82
C ASN A 290 -1.03 -9.87 -3.08
N PHE A 291 -2.12 -10.64 -3.18
CA PHE A 291 -3.04 -10.56 -4.31
C PHE A 291 -3.99 -9.37 -4.23
N CYS A 292 -4.34 -8.87 -5.41
CA CYS A 292 -5.41 -7.93 -5.66
C CYS A 292 -6.41 -8.57 -6.62
N ASP A 293 -7.65 -8.80 -6.18
CA ASP A 293 -8.73 -9.25 -7.05
C ASP A 293 -9.43 -8.03 -7.66
N VAL A 294 -9.58 -8.03 -8.97
CA VAL A 294 -10.28 -6.97 -9.71
C VAL A 294 -11.48 -7.57 -10.45
N SER A 295 -12.65 -6.97 -10.32
CA SER A 295 -13.84 -7.28 -11.09
C SER A 295 -14.44 -6.04 -11.71
N ILE A 296 -14.99 -6.15 -12.91
CA ILE A 296 -15.59 -5.04 -13.64
C ILE A 296 -17.02 -5.38 -14.05
N HIS A 297 -17.89 -4.39 -13.95
CA HIS A 297 -19.32 -4.53 -14.21
C HIS A 297 -19.84 -3.32 -15.00
N HIS A 298 -20.76 -3.54 -15.90
CA HIS A 298 -21.42 -2.50 -16.67
C HIS A 298 -22.85 -2.28 -16.16
N ASP A 299 -23.12 -1.15 -15.49
CA ASP A 299 -24.49 -0.72 -15.29
C ASP A 299 -25.00 -0.07 -16.60
N LYS A 300 -25.65 -0.87 -17.43
CA LYS A 300 -26.16 -0.45 -18.76
C LYS A 300 -27.18 0.69 -18.69
N ARG A 301 -27.95 0.78 -17.60
CA ARG A 301 -29.01 1.80 -17.45
C ARG A 301 -28.42 3.17 -17.17
N ALA A 302 -27.36 3.20 -16.34
CA ALA A 302 -26.65 4.41 -15.96
C ALA A 302 -25.44 4.71 -16.86
N ASN A 303 -25.11 3.82 -17.79
CA ASN A 303 -23.89 3.85 -18.61
C ASN A 303 -22.62 4.04 -17.78
N LYS A 304 -22.51 3.28 -16.68
CA LYS A 304 -21.37 3.37 -15.76
C LYS A 304 -20.55 2.09 -15.73
N LEU A 305 -19.24 2.27 -15.69
CA LEU A 305 -18.33 1.23 -15.23
C LEU A 305 -18.34 1.20 -13.70
N VAL A 306 -18.58 0.02 -13.13
CA VAL A 306 -18.39 -0.24 -11.72
C VAL A 306 -17.22 -1.21 -11.60
N ALA A 307 -16.05 -0.70 -11.20
CA ALA A 307 -14.84 -1.48 -11.02
C ALA A 307 -14.61 -1.73 -9.52
N CYS A 308 -14.51 -3.00 -9.13
CA CYS A 308 -14.24 -3.38 -7.76
C CYS A 308 -12.84 -3.98 -7.64
N ALA A 309 -12.11 -3.61 -6.59
CA ALA A 309 -10.85 -4.26 -6.23
C ALA A 309 -10.84 -4.64 -4.76
N ALA A 310 -10.25 -5.79 -4.45
CA ALA A 310 -10.05 -6.27 -3.08
C ALA A 310 -8.58 -6.57 -2.83
N ILE A 311 -8.05 -6.08 -1.70
CA ILE A 311 -6.69 -6.36 -1.22
C ILE A 311 -6.67 -6.60 0.28
N ASP A 312 -5.65 -7.30 0.79
CA ASP A 312 -5.30 -7.21 2.21
C ASP A 312 -4.60 -5.87 2.48
N ASN A 313 -5.19 -5.02 3.31
CA ASN A 313 -4.68 -3.69 3.62
C ASN A 313 -3.32 -3.69 4.31
N MET A 314 -2.95 -4.79 4.98
CA MET A 314 -1.67 -4.96 5.67
C MET A 314 -0.59 -5.58 4.77
N VAL A 315 -0.97 -6.38 3.77
CA VAL A 315 -0.03 -7.05 2.85
C VAL A 315 0.10 -6.25 1.55
N LYS A 316 -0.77 -6.47 0.55
CA LYS A 316 -0.71 -5.71 -0.73
C LYS A 316 -0.89 -4.21 -0.51
N GLY A 317 -1.68 -3.81 0.48
CA GLY A 317 -1.89 -2.42 0.85
C GLY A 317 -0.73 -1.76 1.61
N ALA A 318 0.28 -2.52 2.07
CA ALA A 318 1.37 -1.99 2.89
C ALA A 318 2.66 -2.84 2.76
N THR A 319 2.78 -3.90 3.54
CA THR A 319 4.06 -4.58 3.78
C THR A 319 4.46 -5.53 2.66
N GLY A 320 3.53 -6.24 2.05
CA GLY A 320 3.80 -7.08 0.88
C GLY A 320 4.20 -6.24 -0.32
N GLN A 321 3.55 -5.09 -0.51
CA GLN A 321 3.95 -4.09 -1.49
C GLN A 321 5.39 -3.59 -1.24
N ALA A 322 5.75 -3.31 0.01
CA ALA A 322 7.11 -2.89 0.37
C ALA A 322 8.15 -3.99 0.07
N ILE A 323 7.85 -5.25 0.34
CA ILE A 323 8.73 -6.38 0.02
C ILE A 323 8.80 -6.59 -1.51
N GLN A 324 7.71 -6.44 -2.24
CA GLN A 324 7.71 -6.46 -3.71
C GLN A 324 8.64 -5.37 -4.26
N ASN A 325 8.61 -4.16 -3.69
CA ASN A 325 9.53 -3.07 -4.03
C ASN A 325 11.00 -3.43 -3.70
N MET A 326 11.27 -4.03 -2.53
CA MET A 326 12.60 -4.53 -2.18
C MET A 326 13.11 -5.53 -3.22
N ASN A 327 12.29 -6.49 -3.63
CA ASN A 327 12.66 -7.48 -4.63
C ASN A 327 13.10 -6.82 -5.94
N ILE A 328 12.36 -5.80 -6.40
CA ILE A 328 12.71 -5.04 -7.63
C ILE A 328 14.02 -4.27 -7.44
N ILE A 329 14.22 -3.59 -6.31
CA ILE A 329 15.44 -2.82 -6.00
C ILE A 329 16.68 -3.71 -6.09
N PHE A 330 16.59 -4.92 -5.56
CA PHE A 330 17.71 -5.87 -5.53
C PHE A 330 17.77 -6.82 -6.72
N GLY A 331 16.91 -6.63 -7.72
CA GLY A 331 16.90 -7.43 -8.96
C GLY A 331 16.41 -8.85 -8.79
N LEU A 332 15.64 -9.14 -7.73
CA LEU A 332 14.96 -10.41 -7.54
C LEU A 332 13.65 -10.47 -8.35
N ASP A 333 13.11 -11.67 -8.54
CA ASP A 333 11.72 -11.81 -9.00
C ASP A 333 10.78 -11.19 -7.95
N GLU A 334 9.87 -10.32 -8.39
CA GLU A 334 8.91 -9.61 -7.53
C GLU A 334 8.12 -10.54 -6.61
N LYS A 335 7.89 -11.78 -7.05
CA LYS A 335 7.12 -12.80 -6.30
C LYS A 335 7.90 -13.43 -5.16
N THR A 336 9.21 -13.25 -5.09
CA THR A 336 10.06 -13.91 -4.10
C THR A 336 9.56 -13.63 -2.68
N GLY A 337 9.27 -14.68 -1.92
CA GLY A 337 8.76 -14.60 -0.55
C GLY A 337 7.31 -14.14 -0.40
N LEU A 338 6.59 -13.85 -1.50
CA LEU A 338 5.23 -13.28 -1.47
C LEU A 338 4.13 -14.18 -2.06
N VAL A 339 4.48 -15.37 -2.59
CA VAL A 339 3.50 -16.31 -3.12
C VAL A 339 2.86 -17.06 -1.96
N ILE A 340 1.93 -16.41 -1.29
CA ILE A 340 1.20 -16.94 -0.13
C ILE A 340 -0.26 -17.15 -0.56
N VAL A 341 -0.74 -18.38 -0.40
CA VAL A 341 -2.14 -18.71 -0.69
C VAL A 341 -3.03 -18.18 0.43
N PRO A 342 -4.06 -17.39 0.11
CA PRO A 342 -5.05 -16.97 1.11
C PRO A 342 -5.70 -18.17 1.79
N PRO A 343 -6.04 -18.11 3.10
CA PRO A 343 -6.81 -19.17 3.74
C PRO A 343 -8.20 -19.26 3.11
N ALA A 344 -8.73 -20.48 3.00
CA ALA A 344 -10.02 -20.71 2.38
C ALA A 344 -11.23 -20.35 3.26
N PHE A 345 -11.00 -20.13 4.59
CA PHE A 345 -12.02 -19.81 5.60
C PHE A 345 -11.42 -18.99 6.76
#